data_6bc20064844494dab7f5562d1cc30439
#
_entry.id   6bc20064844494dab7f5562d1cc30439
#
_cell.length_a   1.000
_cell.length_b   1.000
_cell.length_c   1.000
_cell.angle_alpha   90.00
_cell.angle_beta   90.00
_cell.angle_gamma   90.00
#
_symmetry.space_group_name_H-M   'P 1'
#
loop_
_entity.id
_entity.type
_entity.pdbx_description
1 polymer ?
#
loop_
_entity_poly.entity_id
_entity_poly.type
_entity_poly.pdbx_seq_one_letter_code
_entity_poly.pdbx_strand_id
1 'polypeptide(L)'
;MFSWNPRRYWELWPYEIPLHHFPGHPQLPQEPALQRPMRQLRATYTLHFDAMAEEQYDRAEKLNFMKRCYLLGALFTAVGLFQWLLLAGLLEKHRLFGLAGFICMVLSFVALVLLTFCTRWRSHFWYVCLFSSIFVETIVLSIVLLLPERTIVNILAATATSFAGLILFYLLGALLPMIVLPGIIVFSVILIVFTLASATVLILFIVTDQQTYHSIYFGILFFATMPMCLFHAQIVHGRRYQLPREEYVSCAVIIYMHHVLFFMAIYYYLWVFDW
;
A
#
# COMPACT_ATOMS: atom_id res chain seq x y z
N MET A 1 18.31 -10.30 19.12
CA MET A 1 17.82 -10.11 20.50
C MET A 1 17.08 -8.78 20.48
N PHE A 2 15.77 -8.78 20.16
CA PHE A 2 14.94 -7.57 20.08
C PHE A 2 14.37 -7.31 21.47
N SER A 3 14.73 -6.22 22.11
CA SER A 3 14.04 -5.72 23.29
C SER A 3 12.70 -5.16 22.86
N TRP A 4 11.67 -5.92 23.11
CA TRP A 4 10.28 -5.48 23.02
C TRP A 4 10.10 -4.34 24.04
N ASN A 5 9.87 -3.13 23.57
CA ASN A 5 9.64 -1.99 24.45
C ASN A 5 8.13 -1.77 24.58
N PRO A 6 7.52 -2.21 25.69
CA PRO A 6 6.08 -2.13 25.88
C PRO A 6 5.54 -0.70 26.08
N ARG A 7 6.40 0.31 26.21
CA ARG A 7 5.98 1.70 26.47
C ARG A 7 5.24 2.37 25.31
N ARG A 8 5.35 1.89 24.07
CA ARG A 8 4.66 2.49 22.93
C ARG A 8 3.18 2.10 22.77
N TYR A 9 2.71 1.08 23.49
CA TYR A 9 1.31 0.64 23.39
C TYR A 9 0.36 1.34 24.38
N TRP A 10 0.89 2.01 25.39
CA TRP A 10 0.08 2.67 26.44
C TRP A 10 -0.34 4.09 26.09
N GLU A 11 0.26 4.73 25.07
CA GLU A 11 -0.10 6.08 24.62
C GLU A 11 -1.39 6.13 23.78
N LEU A 12 -2.03 4.97 23.51
CA LEU A 12 -3.28 4.88 22.73
C LEU A 12 -4.56 4.82 23.60
N TRP A 13 -4.44 4.89 24.91
CA TRP A 13 -5.61 4.86 25.80
C TRP A 13 -5.66 6.13 26.64
N PRO A 14 -6.68 6.98 26.46
CA PRO A 14 -6.86 8.19 27.25
C PRO A 14 -7.51 7.84 28.61
N TYR A 15 -6.78 7.17 29.47
CA TYR A 15 -7.15 7.07 30.88
C TYR A 15 -6.07 7.77 31.69
N GLU A 16 -6.35 9.02 32.09
CA GLU A 16 -5.64 9.70 33.16
C GLU A 16 -5.84 8.89 34.45
N ILE A 17 -4.78 8.18 34.86
CA ILE A 17 -4.73 7.59 36.21
C ILE A 17 -4.41 8.74 37.14
N PRO A 18 -5.32 9.11 38.09
CA PRO A 18 -5.01 10.13 39.06
C PRO A 18 -3.85 9.65 39.95
N LEU A 19 -2.75 10.40 39.93
CA LEU A 19 -1.61 10.22 40.80
C LEU A 19 -2.05 10.44 42.25
N HIS A 20 -2.46 9.38 42.93
CA HIS A 20 -2.69 9.40 44.36
C HIS A 20 -1.34 9.60 45.11
N HIS A 21 -1.37 10.56 46.01
CA HIS A 21 -0.41 10.98 47.00
C HIS A 21 0.60 9.91 47.39
N PHE A 22 1.88 10.16 47.11
CA PHE A 22 2.98 9.56 47.84
C PHE A 22 3.34 10.46 49.03
N PRO A 23 3.16 10.02 50.28
CA PRO A 23 3.64 10.76 51.45
C PRO A 23 5.14 10.55 51.60
N GLY A 24 5.89 11.63 51.55
CA GLY A 24 7.31 11.56 51.94
C GLY A 24 8.34 12.34 51.14
N HIS A 25 7.96 13.35 50.36
CA HIS A 25 8.95 14.24 49.75
C HIS A 25 9.36 15.37 50.71
N PRO A 26 10.68 15.58 50.94
CA PRO A 26 11.17 16.69 51.75
C PRO A 26 10.76 18.02 51.07
N GLN A 27 10.22 18.93 51.87
CA GLN A 27 9.83 20.27 51.42
C GLN A 27 11.05 21.03 50.91
N LEU A 28 11.10 21.31 49.61
CA LEU A 28 12.08 22.22 49.02
C LEU A 28 11.90 23.61 49.57
N PRO A 29 12.98 24.40 49.76
CA PRO A 29 12.91 25.78 50.27
C PRO A 29 11.97 26.61 49.45
N GLN A 30 11.08 27.40 50.10
CA GLN A 30 10.14 28.28 49.44
C GLN A 30 10.90 29.37 48.64
N GLU A 31 10.87 29.29 47.32
CA GLU A 31 11.40 30.32 46.44
C GLU A 31 10.59 31.62 46.55
N PRO A 32 11.24 32.79 46.41
CA PRO A 32 10.58 34.07 46.49
C PRO A 32 9.46 34.20 45.44
N ALA A 33 8.30 34.68 45.88
CA ALA A 33 7.03 34.68 45.12
C ALA A 33 7.09 35.33 43.71
N LEU A 34 8.08 36.17 43.46
CA LEU A 34 8.27 36.85 42.17
C LEU A 34 8.95 35.96 41.08
N GLN A 35 9.69 34.92 41.47
CA GLN A 35 10.39 34.06 40.51
C GLN A 35 9.50 32.97 39.95
N ARG A 36 8.41 32.62 40.65
CA ARG A 36 7.47 31.54 40.21
C ARG A 36 6.78 31.86 38.90
N PRO A 37 6.21 33.06 38.64
CA PRO A 37 5.53 33.29 37.35
C PRO A 37 6.49 33.34 36.18
N MET A 38 7.72 33.81 36.36
CA MET A 38 8.73 33.82 35.28
C MET A 38 9.23 32.43 34.90
N ARG A 39 9.39 31.54 35.87
CA ARG A 39 9.74 30.13 35.60
C ARG A 39 8.60 29.36 34.94
N GLN A 40 7.36 29.60 35.38
CA GLN A 40 6.19 29.00 34.74
C GLN A 40 6.01 29.49 33.31
N LEU A 41 6.14 30.76 33.05
CA LEU A 41 6.14 31.33 31.69
C LEU A 41 7.24 30.71 30.83
N ARG A 42 8.47 30.63 31.33
CA ARG A 42 9.59 30.05 30.58
C ARG A 42 9.37 28.55 30.30
N ALA A 43 8.85 27.78 31.26
CA ALA A 43 8.52 26.38 31.07
C ALA A 43 7.39 26.18 30.05
N THR A 44 6.37 27.06 30.06
CA THR A 44 5.27 27.03 29.10
C THR A 44 5.75 27.39 27.68
N TYR A 45 6.64 28.37 27.55
CA TYR A 45 7.23 28.69 26.24
C TYR A 45 8.13 27.60 25.71
N THR A 46 9.01 27.00 26.53
CA THR A 46 9.85 25.88 26.07
C THR A 46 9.02 24.67 25.67
N LEU A 47 8.02 24.27 26.44
CA LEU A 47 7.09 23.20 26.08
C LEU A 47 6.34 23.48 24.77
N HIS A 48 5.95 24.71 24.52
CA HIS A 48 5.26 25.09 23.28
C HIS A 48 6.22 25.05 22.07
N PHE A 49 7.46 25.52 22.23
CA PHE A 49 8.48 25.42 21.18
C PHE A 49 8.88 23.97 20.89
N ASP A 50 9.04 23.14 21.93
CA ASP A 50 9.37 21.73 21.75
C ASP A 50 8.22 20.98 21.06
N ALA A 51 6.98 21.24 21.44
CA ALA A 51 5.80 20.67 20.78
C ALA A 51 5.67 21.10 19.30
N MET A 52 5.94 22.37 18.99
CA MET A 52 5.94 22.85 17.59
C MET A 52 7.09 22.25 16.77
N ALA A 53 8.26 22.09 17.36
CA ALA A 53 9.41 21.47 16.71
C ALA A 53 9.16 19.99 16.45
N GLU A 54 8.55 19.27 17.40
CA GLU A 54 8.15 17.87 17.27
C GLU A 54 7.07 17.70 16.19
N GLU A 55 6.05 18.55 16.15
CA GLU A 55 5.02 18.54 15.10
C GLU A 55 5.62 18.81 13.70
N GLN A 56 6.55 19.75 13.61
CA GLN A 56 7.23 20.07 12.34
C GLN A 56 8.13 18.91 11.87
N TYR A 57 8.84 18.28 12.78
CA TYR A 57 9.66 17.10 12.50
C TYR A 57 8.80 15.94 12.03
N ASP A 58 7.70 15.66 12.71
CA ASP A 58 6.75 14.58 12.37
C ASP A 58 6.13 14.81 10.98
N ARG A 59 5.83 16.06 10.64
CA ARG A 59 5.31 16.46 9.31
C ARG A 59 6.34 16.24 8.19
N ALA A 60 7.60 16.60 8.43
CA ALA A 60 8.69 16.41 7.46
C ALA A 60 8.98 14.92 7.23
N GLU A 61 8.97 14.13 8.29
CA GLU A 61 9.16 12.69 8.23
C GLU A 61 8.07 12.00 7.43
N LYS A 62 6.81 12.33 7.70
CA LYS A 62 5.65 11.84 6.98
C LYS A 62 5.72 12.17 5.49
N LEU A 63 6.11 13.41 5.15
CA LEU A 63 6.27 13.82 3.76
C LEU A 63 7.38 13.02 3.06
N ASN A 64 8.49 12.76 3.74
CA ASN A 64 9.58 11.95 3.20
C ASN A 64 9.17 10.48 2.99
N PHE A 65 8.40 9.91 3.93
CA PHE A 65 7.83 8.58 3.77
C PHE A 65 6.94 8.50 2.52
N MET A 66 5.98 9.43 2.38
CA MET A 66 5.08 9.51 1.24
C MET A 66 5.84 9.61 -0.08
N LYS A 67 6.84 10.52 -0.16
CA LYS A 67 7.68 10.70 -1.35
C LYS A 67 8.38 9.40 -1.74
N ARG A 68 8.96 8.68 -0.77
CA ARG A 68 9.62 7.39 -1.01
C ARG A 68 8.66 6.33 -1.53
N CYS A 69 7.45 6.22 -0.94
CA CYS A 69 6.42 5.28 -1.38
C CYS A 69 6.02 5.52 -2.83
N TYR A 70 5.69 6.77 -3.18
CA TYR A 70 5.24 7.10 -4.53
C TYR A 70 6.35 7.03 -5.57
N LEU A 71 7.55 7.51 -5.23
CA LEU A 71 8.70 7.46 -6.14
C LEU A 71 9.08 6.01 -6.46
N LEU A 72 9.14 5.14 -5.45
CA LEU A 72 9.48 3.74 -5.65
C LEU A 72 8.35 2.99 -6.38
N GLY A 73 7.07 3.28 -6.09
CA GLY A 73 5.93 2.73 -6.83
C GLY A 73 5.95 3.15 -8.31
N ALA A 74 6.26 4.42 -8.60
CA ALA A 74 6.43 4.89 -9.97
C ALA A 74 7.62 4.23 -10.67
N LEU A 75 8.73 4.01 -9.95
CA LEU A 75 9.89 3.30 -10.48
C LEU A 75 9.52 1.85 -10.85
N PHE A 76 8.82 1.11 -9.99
CA PHE A 76 8.36 -0.25 -10.30
C PHE A 76 7.44 -0.25 -11.53
N THR A 77 6.55 0.73 -11.65
CA THR A 77 5.67 0.87 -12.82
C THR A 77 6.48 1.15 -14.10
N ALA A 78 7.47 2.03 -14.05
CA ALA A 78 8.32 2.36 -15.20
C ALA A 78 9.17 1.16 -15.64
N VAL A 79 9.77 0.44 -14.69
CA VAL A 79 10.54 -0.79 -14.97
C VAL A 79 9.64 -1.87 -15.54
N GLY A 80 8.45 -2.09 -14.95
CA GLY A 80 7.49 -3.06 -15.45
C GLY A 80 7.02 -2.74 -16.88
N LEU A 81 6.69 -1.49 -17.17
CA LEU A 81 6.32 -1.06 -18.52
C LEU A 81 7.45 -1.30 -19.53
N PHE A 82 8.68 -0.90 -19.18
CA PHE A 82 9.83 -1.13 -20.04
C PHE A 82 10.01 -2.62 -20.37
N GLN A 83 9.92 -3.48 -19.36
CA GLN A 83 10.01 -4.93 -19.54
C GLN A 83 8.85 -5.47 -20.38
N TRP A 84 7.60 -5.01 -20.18
CA TRP A 84 6.45 -5.42 -20.99
C TRP A 84 6.64 -5.07 -22.46
N LEU A 85 7.10 -3.86 -22.77
CA LEU A 85 7.35 -3.44 -24.16
C LEU A 85 8.50 -4.22 -24.79
N LEU A 86 9.60 -4.42 -24.05
CA LEU A 86 10.76 -5.17 -24.52
C LEU A 86 10.37 -6.63 -24.82
N LEU A 87 9.72 -7.30 -23.88
CA LEU A 87 9.34 -8.69 -24.03
C LEU A 87 8.22 -8.90 -25.05
N ALA A 88 7.27 -7.97 -25.17
CA ALA A 88 6.24 -8.00 -26.21
C ALA A 88 6.83 -7.96 -27.62
N GLY A 89 7.92 -7.20 -27.82
CA GLY A 89 8.61 -7.09 -29.10
C GLY A 89 9.57 -8.27 -29.40
N LEU A 90 10.11 -8.92 -28.37
CA LEU A 90 11.13 -9.96 -28.55
C LEU A 90 10.58 -11.39 -28.52
N LEU A 91 9.48 -11.63 -27.78
CA LEU A 91 8.97 -12.97 -27.59
C LEU A 91 7.94 -13.37 -28.65
N GLU A 92 8.25 -14.35 -29.48
CA GLU A 92 7.27 -15.01 -30.32
C GLU A 92 6.35 -15.92 -29.49
N LYS A 93 5.07 -16.02 -29.88
CA LYS A 93 4.06 -16.80 -29.14
C LYS A 93 4.39 -18.29 -29.18
N HIS A 94 4.64 -18.90 -28.02
CA HIS A 94 4.96 -20.31 -27.88
C HIS A 94 3.97 -21.01 -26.94
N ARG A 95 3.63 -22.29 -27.21
CA ARG A 95 2.64 -23.07 -26.41
C ARG A 95 2.99 -23.17 -24.92
N LEU A 96 4.28 -23.18 -24.56
CA LEU A 96 4.73 -23.27 -23.18
C LEU A 96 4.56 -21.97 -22.38
N PHE A 97 4.27 -20.84 -23.03
CA PHE A 97 4.16 -19.54 -22.35
C PHE A 97 2.99 -19.48 -21.39
N GLY A 98 1.86 -20.13 -21.69
CA GLY A 98 0.73 -20.20 -20.76
C GLY A 98 1.11 -20.87 -19.42
N LEU A 99 1.83 -22.00 -19.49
CA LEU A 99 2.29 -22.69 -18.28
C LEU A 99 3.34 -21.87 -17.52
N ALA A 100 4.33 -21.31 -18.23
CA ALA A 100 5.37 -20.48 -17.62
C ALA A 100 4.76 -19.21 -16.97
N GLY A 101 3.82 -18.55 -17.64
CA GLY A 101 3.10 -17.40 -17.11
C GLY A 101 2.30 -17.75 -15.86
N PHE A 102 1.63 -18.90 -15.84
CA PHE A 102 0.91 -19.38 -14.65
C PHE A 102 1.86 -19.65 -13.48
N ILE A 103 3.00 -20.29 -13.71
CA ILE A 103 4.02 -20.51 -12.67
C ILE A 103 4.53 -19.19 -12.11
N CYS A 104 4.83 -18.22 -12.98
CA CYS A 104 5.25 -16.87 -12.56
C CYS A 104 4.15 -16.18 -11.73
N MET A 105 2.88 -16.32 -12.09
CA MET A 105 1.75 -15.78 -11.33
C MET A 105 1.66 -16.38 -9.93
N VAL A 106 1.81 -17.69 -9.79
CA VAL A 106 1.82 -18.38 -8.49
C VAL A 106 3.00 -17.90 -7.64
N LEU A 107 4.20 -17.78 -8.23
CA LEU A 107 5.38 -17.26 -7.53
C LEU A 107 5.19 -15.82 -7.07
N SER A 108 4.58 -14.96 -7.89
CA SER A 108 4.28 -13.58 -7.50
C SER A 108 3.30 -13.52 -6.33
N PHE A 109 2.28 -14.38 -6.35
CA PHE A 109 1.31 -14.47 -5.25
C PHE A 109 1.99 -14.96 -3.96
N VAL A 110 2.85 -15.97 -4.01
CA VAL A 110 3.62 -16.42 -2.85
C VAL A 110 4.52 -15.31 -2.30
N ALA A 111 5.23 -14.59 -3.16
CA ALA A 111 6.07 -13.47 -2.74
C ALA A 111 5.24 -12.37 -2.05
N LEU A 112 4.05 -12.04 -2.58
CA LEU A 112 3.14 -11.06 -1.99
C LEU A 112 2.61 -11.51 -0.62
N VAL A 113 2.23 -12.79 -0.49
CA VAL A 113 1.79 -13.38 0.78
C VAL A 113 2.90 -13.32 1.82
N LEU A 114 4.13 -13.66 1.44
CA LEU A 114 5.28 -13.57 2.34
C LEU A 114 5.56 -12.13 2.80
N LEU A 115 5.49 -11.16 1.88
CA LEU A 115 5.63 -9.73 2.22
C LEU A 115 4.52 -9.24 3.16
N THR A 116 3.30 -9.76 3.01
CA THR A 116 2.14 -9.30 3.79
C THR A 116 2.09 -9.92 5.18
N PHE A 117 2.31 -11.24 5.28
CA PHE A 117 2.07 -11.99 6.51
C PHE A 117 3.32 -12.29 7.33
N CYS A 118 4.51 -12.35 6.71
CA CYS A 118 5.74 -12.65 7.44
C CYS A 118 6.34 -11.40 8.08
N THR A 119 5.78 -10.97 9.21
CA THR A 119 6.25 -9.79 9.96
C THR A 119 7.72 -9.86 10.33
N ARG A 120 8.26 -11.07 10.60
CA ARG A 120 9.68 -11.28 10.91
C ARG A 120 10.60 -10.90 9.75
N TRP A 121 10.21 -11.19 8.51
CA TRP A 121 11.00 -10.82 7.32
C TRP A 121 10.80 -9.36 6.95
N ARG A 122 9.62 -8.82 7.19
CA ARG A 122 9.30 -7.42 6.96
C ARG A 122 10.09 -6.46 7.85
N SER A 123 10.59 -6.91 9.00
CA SER A 123 11.49 -6.12 9.85
C SER A 123 12.91 -5.99 9.31
N HIS A 124 13.29 -6.78 8.30
CA HIS A 124 14.62 -6.73 7.69
C HIS A 124 14.55 -6.16 6.28
N PHE A 125 15.12 -4.99 6.09
CA PHE A 125 15.10 -4.25 4.82
C PHE A 125 15.50 -5.11 3.60
N TRP A 126 16.56 -5.92 3.71
CA TRP A 126 17.03 -6.77 2.61
C TRP A 126 16.02 -7.83 2.16
N TYR A 127 15.30 -8.45 3.09
CA TYR A 127 14.27 -9.43 2.73
C TYR A 127 13.08 -8.75 2.06
N VAL A 128 12.70 -7.56 2.54
CA VAL A 128 11.63 -6.77 1.89
C VAL A 128 12.02 -6.42 0.45
N CYS A 129 13.24 -5.94 0.23
CA CYS A 129 13.73 -5.63 -1.11
C CYS A 129 13.77 -6.88 -2.00
N LEU A 130 14.28 -8.01 -1.49
CA LEU A 130 14.36 -9.26 -2.24
C LEU A 130 12.98 -9.76 -2.67
N PHE A 131 12.04 -9.89 -1.74
CA PHE A 131 10.69 -10.36 -2.07
C PHE A 131 9.90 -9.38 -2.92
N SER A 132 10.13 -8.06 -2.75
CA SER A 132 9.56 -7.04 -3.63
C SER A 132 10.06 -7.19 -5.05
N SER A 133 11.36 -7.39 -5.25
CA SER A 133 11.95 -7.62 -6.58
C SER A 133 11.43 -8.92 -7.20
N ILE A 134 11.38 -10.01 -6.44
CA ILE A 134 10.80 -11.28 -6.92
C ILE A 134 9.35 -11.06 -7.35
N PHE A 135 8.55 -10.36 -6.54
CA PHE A 135 7.15 -10.05 -6.87
C PHE A 135 7.04 -9.26 -8.18
N VAL A 136 7.79 -8.16 -8.31
CA VAL A 136 7.74 -7.28 -9.49
C VAL A 136 8.16 -8.05 -10.74
N GLU A 137 9.27 -8.78 -10.71
CA GLU A 137 9.77 -9.53 -11.86
C GLU A 137 8.82 -10.66 -12.27
N THR A 138 8.35 -11.45 -11.31
CA THR A 138 7.47 -12.58 -11.61
C THR A 138 6.10 -12.15 -12.11
N ILE A 139 5.53 -11.04 -11.59
CA ILE A 139 4.24 -10.52 -12.07
C ILE A 139 4.38 -9.91 -13.48
N VAL A 140 5.48 -9.23 -13.77
CA VAL A 140 5.78 -8.71 -15.11
C VAL A 140 5.85 -9.84 -16.14
N LEU A 141 6.64 -10.87 -15.84
CA LEU A 141 6.76 -12.05 -16.71
C LEU A 141 5.40 -12.75 -16.86
N SER A 142 4.67 -12.96 -15.77
CA SER A 142 3.34 -13.55 -15.83
C SER A 142 2.42 -12.83 -16.80
N ILE A 143 2.32 -11.51 -16.68
CA ILE A 143 1.46 -10.68 -17.52
C ILE A 143 1.85 -10.86 -19.00
N VAL A 144 3.12 -10.66 -19.36
CA VAL A 144 3.55 -10.74 -20.76
C VAL A 144 3.32 -12.12 -21.34
N LEU A 145 3.54 -13.17 -20.56
CA LEU A 145 3.37 -14.55 -21.02
C LEU A 145 1.89 -14.95 -21.17
N LEU A 146 0.99 -14.36 -20.33
CA LEU A 146 -0.44 -14.65 -20.34
C LEU A 146 -1.26 -13.74 -21.25
N LEU A 147 -0.74 -12.59 -21.68
CA LEU A 147 -1.46 -11.68 -22.57
C LEU A 147 -1.86 -12.38 -23.87
N PRO A 148 -3.15 -12.30 -24.28
CA PRO A 148 -3.65 -12.99 -25.49
C PRO A 148 -3.03 -12.43 -26.76
N GLU A 149 -2.94 -11.09 -26.85
CA GLU A 149 -2.29 -10.35 -27.93
C GLU A 149 -1.36 -9.29 -27.34
N ARG A 150 -0.12 -9.22 -27.86
CA ARG A 150 0.91 -8.34 -27.31
C ARG A 150 1.06 -7.08 -28.16
N THR A 151 -0.06 -6.43 -28.46
CA THR A 151 -0.04 -5.21 -29.23
C THR A 151 0.56 -4.07 -28.41
N ILE A 152 1.66 -3.48 -28.87
CA ILE A 152 2.36 -2.38 -28.18
C ILE A 152 1.42 -1.22 -27.89
N VAL A 153 0.53 -0.89 -28.82
CA VAL A 153 -0.45 0.21 -28.69
C VAL A 153 -1.39 -0.06 -27.51
N ASN A 154 -1.94 -1.27 -27.39
CA ASN A 154 -2.84 -1.64 -26.29
C ASN A 154 -2.13 -1.67 -24.95
N ILE A 155 -0.86 -2.13 -24.89
CA ILE A 155 -0.03 -2.08 -23.68
C ILE A 155 0.17 -0.63 -23.23
N LEU A 156 0.53 0.27 -24.15
CA LEU A 156 0.74 1.69 -23.83
C LEU A 156 -0.56 2.37 -23.39
N ALA A 157 -1.66 2.13 -24.12
CA ALA A 157 -2.97 2.70 -23.79
C ALA A 157 -3.48 2.22 -22.42
N ALA A 158 -3.40 0.91 -22.16
CA ALA A 158 -3.77 0.33 -20.87
C ALA A 158 -2.90 0.87 -19.73
N THR A 159 -1.59 0.99 -19.95
CA THR A 159 -0.66 1.54 -18.93
C THR A 159 -0.98 3.00 -18.64
N ALA A 160 -1.15 3.83 -19.66
CA ALA A 160 -1.46 5.26 -19.50
C ALA A 160 -2.80 5.45 -18.75
N THR A 161 -3.83 4.72 -19.15
CA THR A 161 -5.17 4.79 -18.54
C THR A 161 -5.14 4.27 -17.09
N SER A 162 -4.48 3.14 -16.84
CA SER A 162 -4.35 2.59 -15.48
C SER A 162 -3.56 3.51 -14.56
N PHE A 163 -2.51 4.15 -15.06
CA PHE A 163 -1.71 5.10 -14.30
C PHE A 163 -2.51 6.39 -13.98
N ALA A 164 -3.26 6.91 -14.94
CA ALA A 164 -4.16 8.04 -14.72
C ALA A 164 -5.25 7.71 -13.69
N GLY A 165 -5.87 6.52 -13.78
CA GLY A 165 -6.83 6.03 -12.81
C GLY A 165 -6.21 5.88 -11.41
N LEU A 166 -5.00 5.32 -11.33
CA LEU A 166 -4.27 5.18 -10.06
C LEU A 166 -4.05 6.55 -9.41
N ILE A 167 -3.53 7.53 -10.15
CA ILE A 167 -3.33 8.91 -9.65
C ILE A 167 -4.65 9.48 -9.14
N LEU A 168 -5.72 9.36 -9.94
CA LEU A 168 -7.04 9.88 -9.57
C LEU A 168 -7.53 9.29 -8.24
N PHE A 169 -7.52 7.96 -8.09
CA PHE A 169 -8.02 7.31 -6.88
C PHE A 169 -7.13 7.54 -5.67
N TYR A 170 -5.80 7.65 -5.84
CA TYR A 170 -4.90 8.01 -4.76
C TYR A 170 -5.09 9.47 -4.30
N LEU A 171 -5.29 10.41 -5.22
CA LEU A 171 -5.63 11.79 -4.88
C LEU A 171 -6.97 11.88 -4.16
N LEU A 172 -7.99 11.21 -4.67
CA LEU A 172 -9.30 11.15 -4.01
C LEU A 172 -9.18 10.56 -2.62
N GLY A 173 -8.47 9.44 -2.44
CA GLY A 173 -8.25 8.82 -1.14
C GLY A 173 -7.50 9.72 -0.15
N ALA A 174 -6.54 10.51 -0.65
CA ALA A 174 -5.82 11.50 0.15
C ALA A 174 -6.72 12.68 0.60
N LEU A 175 -7.72 13.05 -0.20
CA LEU A 175 -8.63 14.17 0.08
C LEU A 175 -9.87 13.76 0.88
N LEU A 176 -10.37 12.53 0.66
CA LEU A 176 -11.60 12.05 1.30
C LEU A 176 -11.49 11.99 2.83
N PRO A 177 -12.52 12.44 3.58
CA PRO A 177 -12.59 12.27 5.03
C PRO A 177 -12.52 10.79 5.42
N MET A 178 -11.89 10.50 6.57
CA MET A 178 -11.75 9.12 7.06
C MET A 178 -13.10 8.40 7.30
N ILE A 179 -14.15 9.17 7.56
CA ILE A 179 -15.50 8.66 7.85
C ILE A 179 -16.15 8.03 6.60
N VAL A 180 -15.78 8.47 5.40
CA VAL A 180 -16.36 7.98 4.14
C VAL A 180 -15.96 6.54 3.85
N LEU A 181 -14.76 6.13 4.25
CA LEU A 181 -14.29 4.76 4.05
C LEU A 181 -14.48 3.93 5.32
N PRO A 182 -14.92 2.68 5.19
CA PRO A 182 -15.17 1.81 6.33
C PRO A 182 -13.89 1.57 7.13
N GLY A 183 -14.04 1.19 8.40
CA GLY A 183 -12.92 0.74 9.24
C GLY A 183 -12.23 -0.50 8.66
N ILE A 184 -11.00 -0.79 9.13
CA ILE A 184 -10.17 -1.88 8.58
C ILE A 184 -10.87 -3.24 8.61
N ILE A 185 -11.62 -3.55 9.65
CA ILE A 185 -12.32 -4.83 9.79
C ILE A 185 -13.39 -4.98 8.69
N VAL A 186 -14.25 -3.96 8.54
CA VAL A 186 -15.31 -3.96 7.52
C VAL A 186 -14.70 -3.98 6.13
N PHE A 187 -13.63 -3.20 5.90
CA PHE A 187 -12.90 -3.18 4.64
C PHE A 187 -12.31 -4.57 4.32
N SER A 188 -11.71 -5.26 5.30
CA SER A 188 -11.18 -6.61 5.12
C SER A 188 -12.27 -7.62 4.76
N VAL A 189 -13.43 -7.53 5.39
CA VAL A 189 -14.60 -8.39 5.05
C VAL A 189 -15.04 -8.14 3.60
N ILE A 190 -15.13 -6.87 3.19
CA ILE A 190 -15.47 -6.50 1.81
C ILE A 190 -14.46 -7.11 0.84
N LEU A 191 -13.15 -7.02 1.11
CA LEU A 191 -12.12 -7.60 0.27
C LEU A 191 -12.21 -9.12 0.18
N ILE A 192 -12.51 -9.81 1.28
CA ILE A 192 -12.73 -11.25 1.28
C ILE A 192 -13.92 -11.61 0.38
N VAL A 193 -15.03 -10.89 0.48
CA VAL A 193 -16.22 -11.11 -0.37
C VAL A 193 -15.87 -10.90 -1.85
N PHE A 194 -15.15 -9.82 -2.20
CA PHE A 194 -14.71 -9.59 -3.58
C PHE A 194 -13.77 -10.69 -4.08
N THR A 195 -12.86 -11.17 -3.22
CA THR A 195 -11.92 -12.24 -3.58
C THR A 195 -12.66 -13.54 -3.84
N LEU A 196 -13.61 -13.91 -3.00
CA LEU A 196 -14.43 -15.10 -3.18
C LEU A 196 -15.31 -14.99 -4.44
N ALA A 197 -15.94 -13.84 -4.67
CA ALA A 197 -16.73 -13.60 -5.89
C ALA A 197 -15.86 -13.70 -7.14
N SER A 198 -14.66 -13.11 -7.14
CA SER A 198 -13.70 -13.19 -8.25
C SER A 198 -13.26 -14.63 -8.51
N ALA A 199 -12.94 -15.38 -7.46
CA ALA A 199 -12.55 -16.81 -7.58
C ALA A 199 -13.70 -17.64 -8.13
N THR A 200 -14.94 -17.42 -7.67
CA THR A 200 -16.13 -18.13 -8.16
C THR A 200 -16.36 -17.86 -9.66
N VAL A 201 -16.29 -16.59 -10.08
CA VAL A 201 -16.48 -16.23 -11.50
C VAL A 201 -15.37 -16.79 -12.37
N LEU A 202 -14.10 -16.78 -11.86
CA LEU A 202 -12.97 -17.39 -12.57
C LEU A 202 -13.15 -18.90 -12.76
N ILE A 203 -13.63 -19.61 -11.74
CA ILE A 203 -13.93 -21.05 -11.83
C ILE A 203 -15.06 -21.28 -12.86
N LEU A 204 -16.13 -20.47 -12.82
CA LEU A 204 -17.21 -20.58 -13.82
C LEU A 204 -16.70 -20.33 -15.23
N PHE A 205 -15.80 -19.37 -15.44
CA PHE A 205 -15.16 -19.15 -16.73
C PHE A 205 -14.38 -20.39 -17.20
N ILE A 206 -13.54 -20.99 -16.33
CA ILE A 206 -12.75 -22.16 -16.67
C ILE A 206 -13.64 -23.38 -17.01
N VAL A 207 -14.76 -23.56 -16.29
CA VAL A 207 -15.65 -24.71 -16.49
C VAL A 207 -16.57 -24.54 -17.71
N THR A 208 -17.04 -23.32 -17.97
CA THR A 208 -18.05 -23.08 -19.01
C THR A 208 -17.47 -22.52 -20.30
N ASP A 209 -16.24 -22.01 -20.28
CA ASP A 209 -15.54 -21.31 -21.37
C ASP A 209 -16.36 -20.15 -21.98
N GLN A 210 -17.24 -19.53 -21.16
CA GLN A 210 -18.09 -18.43 -21.60
C GLN A 210 -17.39 -17.08 -21.39
N GLN A 211 -17.23 -16.32 -22.46
CA GLN A 211 -16.64 -14.98 -22.47
C GLN A 211 -17.29 -14.01 -21.47
N THR A 212 -18.59 -14.19 -21.20
CA THR A 212 -19.33 -13.35 -20.24
C THR A 212 -18.72 -13.42 -18.84
N TYR A 213 -18.32 -14.60 -18.35
CA TYR A 213 -17.71 -14.74 -17.04
C TYR A 213 -16.33 -14.09 -16.99
N HIS A 214 -15.59 -14.13 -18.08
CA HIS A 214 -14.31 -13.44 -18.20
C HIS A 214 -14.48 -11.92 -18.06
N SER A 215 -15.46 -11.35 -18.75
CA SER A 215 -15.78 -9.91 -18.64
C SER A 215 -16.24 -9.53 -17.23
N ILE A 216 -17.07 -10.35 -16.59
CA ILE A 216 -17.52 -10.13 -15.21
C ILE A 216 -16.32 -10.17 -14.24
N TYR A 217 -15.38 -11.12 -14.41
CA TYR A 217 -14.17 -11.22 -13.60
C TYR A 217 -13.33 -9.93 -13.63
N PHE A 218 -13.02 -9.41 -14.83
CA PHE A 218 -12.25 -8.18 -14.95
C PHE A 218 -13.03 -6.94 -14.50
N GLY A 219 -14.36 -6.95 -14.64
CA GLY A 219 -15.22 -5.93 -14.04
C GLY A 219 -15.12 -5.91 -12.51
N ILE A 220 -15.26 -7.05 -11.86
CA ILE A 220 -15.10 -7.17 -10.40
C ILE A 220 -13.69 -6.69 -9.99
N LEU A 221 -12.65 -7.10 -10.72
CA LEU A 221 -11.27 -6.70 -10.43
C LEU A 221 -11.09 -5.17 -10.49
N PHE A 222 -11.63 -4.54 -11.52
CA PHE A 222 -11.59 -3.08 -11.69
C PHE A 222 -12.29 -2.36 -10.54
N PHE A 223 -13.53 -2.73 -10.24
CA PHE A 223 -14.33 -2.08 -9.19
C PHE A 223 -13.79 -2.36 -7.78
N ALA A 224 -13.21 -3.53 -7.52
CA ALA A 224 -12.58 -3.84 -6.24
C ALA A 224 -11.28 -3.03 -6.02
N THR A 225 -10.52 -2.76 -7.08
CA THR A 225 -9.26 -2.01 -6.98
C THR A 225 -9.50 -0.55 -6.58
N MET A 226 -10.62 0.08 -6.98
CA MET A 226 -10.92 1.47 -6.62
C MET A 226 -10.92 1.72 -5.10
N PRO A 227 -11.75 1.04 -4.29
CA PRO A 227 -11.74 1.25 -2.83
C PRO A 227 -10.42 0.83 -2.18
N MET A 228 -9.70 -0.14 -2.74
CA MET A 228 -8.36 -0.50 -2.27
C MET A 228 -7.37 0.66 -2.42
N CYS A 229 -7.38 1.35 -3.57
CA CYS A 229 -6.56 2.53 -3.80
C CYS A 229 -6.89 3.66 -2.82
N LEU A 230 -8.20 3.97 -2.64
CA LEU A 230 -8.66 5.00 -1.72
C LEU A 230 -8.20 4.72 -0.28
N PHE A 231 -8.37 3.48 0.17
CA PHE A 231 -8.01 3.05 1.52
C PHE A 231 -6.49 3.10 1.73
N HIS A 232 -5.73 2.55 0.78
CA HIS A 232 -4.26 2.54 0.85
C HIS A 232 -3.67 3.95 0.77
N ALA A 233 -4.27 4.87 -0.01
CA ALA A 233 -3.87 6.27 -0.03
C ALA A 233 -3.96 6.91 1.37
N GLN A 234 -5.04 6.63 2.13
CA GLN A 234 -5.18 7.13 3.51
C GLN A 234 -4.12 6.56 4.45
N ILE A 235 -3.67 5.30 4.22
CA ILE A 235 -2.57 4.70 4.99
C ILE A 235 -1.24 5.39 4.64
N VAL A 236 -0.90 5.52 3.36
CA VAL A 236 0.35 6.16 2.90
C VAL A 236 0.44 7.60 3.40
N HIS A 237 -0.69 8.32 3.44
CA HIS A 237 -0.77 9.68 3.99
C HIS A 237 -0.79 9.71 5.53
N GLY A 238 -0.62 8.57 6.22
CA GLY A 238 -0.60 8.47 7.68
C GLY A 238 -1.86 9.02 8.35
N ARG A 239 -3.01 8.94 7.66
CA ARG A 239 -4.30 9.40 8.21
C ARG A 239 -4.95 8.33 9.06
N ARG A 240 -4.76 7.05 8.73
CA ARG A 240 -5.32 5.90 9.48
C ARG A 240 -4.34 5.29 10.46
N TYR A 241 -3.10 5.12 10.04
CA TYR A 241 -2.02 4.52 10.81
C TYR A 241 -0.71 5.23 10.50
N GLN A 242 0.12 5.39 11.50
CA GLN A 242 1.52 5.78 11.31
C GLN A 242 2.32 4.50 11.07
N LEU A 243 2.77 4.33 9.85
CA LEU A 243 3.62 3.19 9.49
C LEU A 243 5.08 3.48 9.86
N PRO A 244 5.83 2.44 10.29
CA PRO A 244 7.28 2.56 10.46
C PRO A 244 7.96 3.02 9.17
N ARG A 245 9.03 3.79 9.30
CA ARG A 245 9.79 4.33 8.15
C ARG A 245 10.25 3.26 7.17
N GLU A 246 10.54 2.07 7.66
CA GLU A 246 11.07 0.93 6.89
C GLU A 246 10.03 0.29 5.97
N GLU A 247 8.74 0.57 6.19
CA GLU A 247 7.63 -0.03 5.43
C GLU A 247 7.34 0.65 4.08
N TYR A 248 8.08 1.69 3.70
CA TYR A 248 7.86 2.38 2.43
C TYR A 248 7.99 1.47 1.20
N VAL A 249 8.87 0.45 1.25
CA VAL A 249 9.03 -0.52 0.15
C VAL A 249 7.78 -1.37 0.01
N SER A 250 7.24 -1.91 1.11
CA SER A 250 5.99 -2.68 1.09
C SER A 250 4.82 -1.84 0.59
N CYS A 251 4.72 -0.58 1.01
CA CYS A 251 3.70 0.34 0.50
C CYS A 251 3.85 0.59 -1.00
N ALA A 252 5.07 0.75 -1.50
CA ALA A 252 5.34 0.92 -2.93
C ALA A 252 4.94 -0.31 -3.76
N VAL A 253 5.19 -1.52 -3.25
CA VAL A 253 4.73 -2.78 -3.87
C VAL A 253 3.20 -2.82 -3.97
N ILE A 254 2.49 -2.39 -2.93
CA ILE A 254 1.02 -2.34 -2.96
C ILE A 254 0.53 -1.30 -3.98
N ILE A 255 1.18 -0.14 -4.10
CA ILE A 255 0.88 0.85 -5.15
C ILE A 255 1.04 0.23 -6.54
N TYR A 256 2.16 -0.45 -6.75
CA TYR A 256 2.44 -1.15 -8.00
C TYR A 256 1.42 -2.27 -8.28
N MET A 257 1.04 -3.05 -7.27
CA MET A 257 -0.01 -4.07 -7.39
C MET A 257 -1.34 -3.46 -7.86
N HIS A 258 -1.76 -2.33 -7.29
CA HIS A 258 -2.97 -1.64 -7.74
C HIS A 258 -2.88 -1.20 -9.20
N HIS A 259 -1.70 -0.71 -9.63
CA HIS A 259 -1.46 -0.41 -11.04
C HIS A 259 -1.62 -1.64 -11.92
N VAL A 260 -1.03 -2.78 -11.54
CA VAL A 260 -1.14 -4.05 -12.26
C VAL A 260 -2.60 -4.52 -12.37
N LEU A 261 -3.37 -4.43 -11.28
CA LEU A 261 -4.79 -4.82 -11.29
C LEU A 261 -5.63 -3.94 -12.24
N PHE A 262 -5.42 -2.62 -12.23
CA PHE A 262 -6.07 -1.72 -13.20
C PHE A 262 -5.62 -2.00 -14.61
N PHE A 263 -4.31 -2.19 -14.83
CA PHE A 263 -3.75 -2.51 -16.13
C PHE A 263 -4.41 -3.76 -16.73
N MET A 264 -4.46 -4.86 -15.96
CA MET A 264 -5.04 -6.12 -16.41
C MET A 264 -6.52 -5.97 -16.79
N ALA A 265 -7.30 -5.27 -15.97
CA ALA A 265 -8.71 -5.04 -16.23
C ALA A 265 -8.93 -4.17 -17.49
N ILE A 266 -8.19 -3.08 -17.62
CA ILE A 266 -8.31 -2.15 -18.76
C ILE A 266 -7.80 -2.82 -20.03
N TYR A 267 -6.66 -3.51 -19.97
CA TYR A 267 -6.11 -4.22 -21.13
C TYR A 267 -7.07 -5.26 -21.68
N TYR A 268 -7.73 -6.01 -20.78
CA TYR A 268 -8.74 -6.99 -21.17
C TYR A 268 -9.89 -6.34 -21.96
N TYR A 269 -10.42 -5.22 -21.47
CA TYR A 269 -11.49 -4.51 -22.17
C TYR A 269 -11.05 -3.90 -23.49
N LEU A 270 -9.84 -3.35 -23.59
CA LEU A 270 -9.26 -2.88 -24.84
C LEU A 270 -9.12 -4.00 -25.87
N TRP A 271 -8.71 -5.19 -25.40
CA TRP A 271 -8.58 -6.36 -26.27
C TRP A 271 -9.94 -6.92 -26.75
N VAL A 272 -10.95 -6.98 -25.87
CA VAL A 272 -12.29 -7.52 -26.21
C VAL A 272 -13.06 -6.61 -27.14
N PHE A 273 -12.93 -5.30 -26.96
CA PHE A 273 -13.69 -4.33 -27.77
C PHE A 273 -12.98 -3.92 -29.05
N ASP A 274 -11.76 -4.41 -29.25
CA ASP A 274 -10.93 -4.23 -30.48
C ASP A 274 -11.09 -2.85 -31.12
N TRP A 275 -10.61 -1.82 -30.37
CA TRP A 275 -10.68 -0.42 -30.77
C TRP A 275 -9.54 -0.05 -31.71
#